data_985ae8d397d7b31dd9e4cd22df549b3c
#
_entry.id   985ae8d397d7b31dd9e4cd22df549b3c
#
_cell.length_a   1.000
_cell.length_b   1.000
_cell.length_c   1.000
_cell.angle_alpha   90.00
_cell.angle_beta   90.00
_cell.angle_gamma   90.00
#
_symmetry.space_group_name_H-M   'P 1'
#
loop_
_entity.id
_entity.type
_entity.pdbx_description
1 polymer ?
#
loop_
_entity_poly.entity_id
_entity_poly.type
_entity_poly.pdbx_seq_one_letter_code
_entity_poly.pdbx_strand_id
1 'polypeptide(L)'
;MKIQVLVICLLLITIPLTATKYAGEIFAVSPGVLSTAMGSTGLTYVGSLSAGWWNPALLALNPESGIELMRCEHFEGLMAQNQLSLIIGSKTKTSLTFNHLAIDKIKLTKLENPDDSLSNENRPVVWKTISNQDFILYAGLARQLKKTLYLGISPKLAYRSLAENSGYAFGADLGMLWQINKQANLGVNLRDFFSTQVLWEGGENETVIPNLDLELSYDFSPIKNIPVHLAVRSEILLENREATVETGDLSADFHAGIAVQPISNLCLLAGYDIDCFTAGIGVSYKRLGLNYAFRNGSEDDLGYSQRISVSYQW
;
A
#
# COMPACT_ATOMS: atom_id res chain seq x y z
N MET A 1 -31.41 11.40 -12.72
CA MET A 1 -30.76 10.21 -12.07
C MET A 1 -29.25 10.28 -11.96
N LYS A 2 -28.48 10.83 -12.93
CA LYS A 2 -27.01 10.90 -12.89
C LYS A 2 -26.45 11.96 -11.92
N ILE A 3 -27.13 13.09 -11.74
CA ILE A 3 -26.73 14.17 -10.82
C ILE A 3 -27.10 13.82 -9.37
N GLN A 4 -28.19 13.11 -9.14
CA GLN A 4 -28.65 12.68 -7.81
C GLN A 4 -27.70 11.67 -7.16
N VAL A 5 -27.08 10.77 -7.94
CA VAL A 5 -26.07 9.82 -7.42
C VAL A 5 -24.77 10.55 -7.03
N LEU A 6 -24.36 11.55 -7.81
CA LEU A 6 -23.17 12.36 -7.49
C LEU A 6 -23.38 13.21 -6.23
N VAL A 7 -24.59 13.77 -6.05
CA VAL A 7 -24.96 14.57 -4.87
C VAL A 7 -25.08 13.68 -3.62
N ILE A 8 -25.57 12.44 -3.74
CA ILE A 8 -25.63 11.49 -2.62
C ILE A 8 -24.20 11.03 -2.21
N CYS A 9 -23.31 10.83 -3.18
CA CYS A 9 -21.89 10.53 -2.86
C CYS A 9 -21.19 11.72 -2.19
N LEU A 10 -21.51 12.98 -2.56
CA LEU A 10 -20.95 14.17 -1.91
C LEU A 10 -21.55 14.44 -0.52
N LEU A 11 -22.80 14.05 -0.26
CA LEU A 11 -23.47 14.22 1.03
C LEU A 11 -23.04 13.20 2.10
N LEU A 12 -22.43 12.08 1.70
CA LEU A 12 -21.85 11.10 2.64
C LEU A 12 -20.51 11.55 3.23
N ILE A 13 -19.92 12.66 2.75
CA ILE A 13 -18.63 13.20 3.20
C ILE A 13 -18.78 14.16 4.41
N THR A 14 -20.00 14.46 4.86
CA THR A 14 -20.24 15.48 5.91
C THR A 14 -20.44 14.92 7.33
N ILE A 15 -19.97 13.72 7.64
CA ILE A 15 -19.90 13.26 9.03
C ILE A 15 -18.69 13.94 9.66
N PRO A 16 -18.82 14.66 10.79
CA PRO A 16 -17.65 15.14 11.52
C PRO A 16 -16.90 13.92 12.05
N LEU A 17 -15.90 13.48 11.31
CA LEU A 17 -15.03 12.39 11.68
C LEU A 17 -13.99 12.95 12.66
N THR A 18 -14.16 12.66 13.94
CA THR A 18 -13.04 12.76 14.88
C THR A 18 -12.11 11.58 14.57
N ALA A 19 -11.23 11.79 13.61
CA ALA A 19 -10.24 10.77 13.24
C ALA A 19 -9.14 10.69 14.28
N THR A 20 -8.66 9.48 14.52
CA THR A 20 -7.43 9.28 15.30
C THR A 20 -6.26 9.35 14.31
N LYS A 21 -5.42 10.37 14.46
CA LYS A 21 -4.23 10.57 13.63
C LYS A 21 -3.36 9.30 13.66
N TYR A 22 -2.90 8.85 12.50
CA TYR A 22 -2.09 7.63 12.31
C TYR A 22 -2.77 6.27 12.58
N ALA A 23 -4.06 6.21 12.86
CA ALA A 23 -4.78 4.94 13.03
C ALA A 23 -4.69 4.02 11.79
N GLY A 24 -4.55 4.61 10.59
CA GLY A 24 -4.48 3.94 9.30
C GLY A 24 -3.12 3.45 8.85
N GLU A 25 -2.03 3.71 9.58
CA GLU A 25 -0.65 3.44 9.12
C GLU A 25 -0.40 1.99 8.66
N ILE A 26 -1.01 1.01 9.34
CA ILE A 26 -0.86 -0.39 8.94
C ILE A 26 -1.43 -0.68 7.53
N PHE A 27 -2.42 0.09 7.09
CA PHE A 27 -3.04 -0.05 5.77
C PHE A 27 -2.25 0.67 4.67
N ALA A 28 -1.36 1.61 5.05
CA ALA A 28 -0.49 2.33 4.14
C ALA A 28 0.76 1.51 3.73
N VAL A 29 1.13 0.49 4.51
CA VAL A 29 2.27 -0.37 4.18
C VAL A 29 1.99 -1.19 2.93
N SER A 30 2.56 -0.75 1.81
CA SER A 30 2.29 -1.30 0.49
C SER A 30 2.84 -2.73 0.33
N PRO A 31 2.03 -3.65 -0.23
CA PRO A 31 2.48 -4.97 -0.64
C PRO A 31 3.11 -4.94 -2.04
N GLY A 32 3.84 -6.01 -2.36
CA GLY A 32 4.43 -6.25 -3.66
C GLY A 32 5.79 -5.57 -3.84
N VAL A 33 6.51 -6.03 -4.84
CA VAL A 33 7.87 -5.59 -5.15
C VAL A 33 7.86 -4.59 -6.30
N LEU A 34 7.15 -4.89 -7.40
CA LEU A 34 7.26 -4.15 -8.65
C LEU A 34 6.78 -2.69 -8.51
N SER A 35 5.60 -2.48 -7.96
CA SER A 35 5.04 -1.12 -7.79
C SER A 35 5.87 -0.27 -6.82
N THR A 36 6.39 -0.88 -5.75
CA THR A 36 7.27 -0.17 -4.82
C THR A 36 8.61 0.18 -5.47
N ALA A 37 9.16 -0.71 -6.30
CA ALA A 37 10.38 -0.43 -7.06
C ALA A 37 10.21 0.75 -8.04
N MET A 38 8.97 1.03 -8.45
CA MET A 38 8.59 2.19 -9.27
C MET A 38 8.19 3.41 -8.42
N GLY A 39 8.82 3.64 -7.26
CA GLY A 39 8.51 4.79 -6.42
C GLY A 39 7.10 4.76 -5.83
N SER A 40 6.58 3.58 -5.50
CA SER A 40 5.20 3.42 -5.00
C SER A 40 4.11 3.88 -5.97
N THR A 41 4.36 3.78 -7.28
CA THR A 41 3.34 3.88 -8.33
C THR A 41 2.80 2.48 -8.66
N GLY A 42 1.50 2.32 -8.77
CA GLY A 42 0.92 1.00 -8.96
C GLY A 42 -0.58 0.97 -9.24
N LEU A 43 -1.22 2.15 -9.33
CA LEU A 43 -2.67 2.23 -9.56
C LEU A 43 -3.05 1.93 -11.01
N THR A 44 -2.09 1.98 -11.94
CA THR A 44 -2.28 1.71 -13.37
C THR A 44 -1.44 0.55 -13.88
N TYR A 45 -0.54 -0.01 -13.04
CA TYR A 45 0.39 -1.07 -13.43
C TYR A 45 -0.21 -2.48 -13.27
N VAL A 46 -0.47 -3.16 -14.38
CA VAL A 46 -1.16 -4.47 -14.41
C VAL A 46 -0.23 -5.64 -14.07
N GLY A 47 1.08 -5.46 -14.11
CA GLY A 47 2.08 -6.55 -13.99
C GLY A 47 2.26 -7.14 -12.59
N SER A 48 1.56 -6.67 -11.55
CA SER A 48 1.73 -7.10 -10.17
C SER A 48 0.62 -8.04 -9.70
N LEU A 49 0.96 -9.10 -8.96
CA LEU A 49 -0.01 -9.95 -8.28
C LEU A 49 -0.61 -9.31 -7.02
N SER A 50 -0.04 -8.22 -6.53
CA SER A 50 -0.61 -7.38 -5.48
C SER A 50 -1.47 -6.22 -6.00
N ALA A 51 -1.81 -6.23 -7.30
CA ALA A 51 -2.59 -5.18 -7.96
C ALA A 51 -3.92 -4.87 -7.26
N GLY A 52 -4.58 -5.87 -6.66
CA GLY A 52 -5.85 -5.67 -5.94
C GLY A 52 -5.76 -4.76 -4.71
N TRP A 53 -4.58 -4.61 -4.11
CA TRP A 53 -4.32 -3.65 -3.04
C TRP A 53 -4.06 -2.25 -3.61
N TRP A 54 -3.27 -2.17 -4.69
CA TRP A 54 -2.93 -0.88 -5.32
C TRP A 54 -4.17 -0.21 -5.90
N ASN A 55 -4.90 -0.95 -6.73
CA ASN A 55 -6.16 -0.51 -7.32
C ASN A 55 -6.98 -1.75 -7.70
N PRO A 56 -8.05 -2.07 -6.96
CA PRO A 56 -8.83 -3.27 -7.25
C PRO A 56 -9.40 -3.31 -8.68
N ALA A 57 -9.60 -2.16 -9.36
CA ALA A 57 -10.06 -2.12 -10.73
C ALA A 57 -9.11 -2.83 -11.73
N LEU A 58 -7.81 -2.92 -11.41
CA LEU A 58 -6.80 -3.60 -12.23
C LEU A 58 -7.08 -5.10 -12.40
N LEU A 59 -7.80 -5.72 -11.46
CA LEU A 59 -8.17 -7.13 -11.54
C LEU A 59 -9.01 -7.46 -12.77
N ALA A 60 -9.76 -6.49 -13.29
CA ALA A 60 -10.53 -6.67 -14.52
C ALA A 60 -9.66 -6.71 -15.79
N LEU A 61 -8.41 -6.25 -15.70
CA LEU A 61 -7.41 -6.29 -16.78
C LEU A 61 -6.37 -7.39 -16.60
N ASN A 62 -6.21 -7.92 -15.40
CA ASN A 62 -5.17 -8.90 -15.12
C ASN A 62 -5.46 -10.22 -15.88
N PRO A 63 -4.63 -10.60 -16.85
CA PRO A 63 -4.90 -11.73 -17.72
C PRO A 63 -4.68 -13.08 -17.06
N GLU A 64 -3.82 -13.14 -16.03
CA GLU A 64 -3.34 -14.39 -15.45
C GLU A 64 -3.75 -14.55 -14.00
N SER A 65 -3.92 -15.80 -13.57
CA SER A 65 -4.02 -16.18 -12.19
C SER A 65 -2.63 -16.47 -11.65
N GLY A 66 -2.40 -16.26 -10.36
CA GLY A 66 -1.08 -16.50 -9.80
C GLY A 66 -1.05 -16.31 -8.29
N ILE A 67 0.06 -16.75 -7.71
CA ILE A 67 0.39 -16.61 -6.29
C ILE A 67 1.76 -15.93 -6.17
N GLU A 68 1.90 -15.03 -5.21
CA GLU A 68 3.16 -14.36 -4.87
C GLU A 68 3.39 -14.42 -3.37
N LEU A 69 4.61 -14.79 -2.99
CA LEU A 69 5.13 -14.67 -1.64
C LEU A 69 6.21 -13.58 -1.63
N MET A 70 6.09 -12.65 -0.69
CA MET A 70 7.07 -11.57 -0.52
C MET A 70 7.54 -11.48 0.93
N ARG A 71 8.81 -11.17 1.10
CA ARG A 71 9.42 -10.69 2.34
C ARG A 71 10.00 -9.32 2.12
N CYS A 72 9.71 -8.40 3.03
CA CYS A 72 10.36 -7.10 3.11
C CYS A 72 10.97 -6.91 4.50
N GLU A 73 12.14 -6.29 4.51
CA GLU A 73 12.79 -5.76 5.69
C GLU A 73 12.80 -4.24 5.56
N HIS A 74 11.98 -3.59 6.37
CA HIS A 74 11.90 -2.13 6.43
C HIS A 74 12.90 -1.62 7.47
N PHE A 75 13.46 -0.44 7.21
CA PHE A 75 14.29 0.29 8.18
C PHE A 75 15.44 -0.58 8.73
N GLU A 76 16.23 -1.16 7.82
CA GLU A 76 17.37 -2.05 8.18
C GLU A 76 16.95 -3.26 9.04
N GLY A 77 15.72 -3.75 8.87
CA GLY A 77 15.18 -4.91 9.56
C GLY A 77 14.49 -4.61 10.90
N LEU A 78 14.23 -3.35 11.23
CA LEU A 78 13.46 -2.99 12.42
C LEU A 78 12.00 -3.45 12.31
N MET A 79 11.41 -3.41 11.10
CA MET A 79 10.09 -3.94 10.83
C MET A 79 10.13 -4.96 9.70
N ALA A 80 9.53 -6.10 9.93
CA ALA A 80 9.38 -7.18 8.96
C ALA A 80 7.99 -7.16 8.35
N GLN A 81 7.89 -7.31 7.01
CA GLN A 81 6.62 -7.54 6.32
C GLN A 81 6.71 -8.87 5.56
N ASN A 82 5.73 -9.74 5.79
CA ASN A 82 5.52 -10.94 4.99
C ASN A 82 4.18 -10.82 4.27
N GLN A 83 4.14 -11.18 2.99
CA GLN A 83 2.94 -11.08 2.18
C GLN A 83 2.69 -12.37 1.42
N LEU A 84 1.40 -12.70 1.30
CA LEU A 84 0.88 -13.67 0.37
C LEU A 84 -0.16 -12.96 -0.50
N SER A 85 0.03 -12.92 -1.81
CA SER A 85 -0.97 -12.46 -2.77
C SER A 85 -1.41 -13.60 -3.68
N LEU A 86 -2.71 -13.65 -3.94
CA LEU A 86 -3.35 -14.64 -4.80
C LEU A 86 -4.33 -13.92 -5.73
N ILE A 87 -4.22 -14.17 -7.04
CA ILE A 87 -5.23 -13.78 -8.03
C ILE A 87 -5.78 -15.04 -8.67
N ILE A 88 -7.10 -15.21 -8.61
CA ILE A 88 -7.81 -16.38 -9.15
C ILE A 88 -9.01 -15.96 -9.98
N GLY A 89 -9.46 -16.86 -10.83
CA GLY A 89 -10.65 -16.69 -11.65
C GLY A 89 -10.34 -16.72 -13.15
N SER A 90 -11.38 -16.85 -13.96
CA SER A 90 -11.27 -16.87 -15.42
C SER A 90 -11.84 -15.61 -16.06
N LYS A 91 -13.15 -15.41 -15.99
CA LYS A 91 -13.85 -14.22 -16.52
C LYS A 91 -13.86 -13.06 -15.53
N THR A 92 -14.05 -13.35 -14.26
CA THR A 92 -13.96 -12.38 -13.17
C THR A 92 -12.78 -12.80 -12.30
N LYS A 93 -11.81 -11.90 -12.14
CA LYS A 93 -10.66 -12.11 -11.28
C LYS A 93 -10.98 -11.60 -9.88
N THR A 94 -10.56 -12.37 -8.90
CA THR A 94 -10.62 -12.03 -7.48
C THR A 94 -9.21 -12.07 -6.94
N SER A 95 -8.84 -11.11 -6.10
CA SER A 95 -7.57 -11.16 -5.38
C SER A 95 -7.80 -11.39 -3.89
N LEU A 96 -6.85 -12.08 -3.27
CA LEU A 96 -6.66 -12.13 -1.84
C LEU A 96 -5.22 -11.68 -1.56
N THR A 97 -5.04 -10.69 -0.70
CA THR A 97 -3.72 -10.23 -0.27
C THR A 97 -3.68 -10.25 1.24
N PHE A 98 -2.82 -11.07 1.79
CA PHE A 98 -2.56 -11.17 3.23
C PHE A 98 -1.21 -10.53 3.53
N ASN A 99 -1.20 -9.57 4.46
CA ASN A 99 0.00 -8.93 4.99
C ASN A 99 0.15 -9.25 6.47
N HIS A 100 1.35 -9.59 6.87
CA HIS A 100 1.78 -9.68 8.27
C HIS A 100 2.91 -8.70 8.49
N LEU A 101 2.71 -7.74 9.38
CA LEU A 101 3.71 -6.76 9.80
C LEU A 101 4.16 -7.13 11.21
N ALA A 102 5.47 -7.09 11.46
CA ALA A 102 6.03 -7.45 12.77
C ALA A 102 7.16 -6.52 13.16
N ILE A 103 7.11 -6.01 14.39
CA ILE A 103 8.22 -5.31 15.05
C ILE A 103 8.54 -6.10 16.31
N ASP A 104 9.70 -6.72 16.33
CA ASP A 104 10.14 -7.57 17.43
C ASP A 104 11.12 -6.86 18.36
N LYS A 105 11.28 -7.40 19.56
CA LYS A 105 12.27 -6.97 20.54
C LYS A 105 12.11 -5.52 21.01
N ILE A 106 10.89 -5.01 21.09
CA ILE A 106 10.59 -3.70 21.64
C ILE A 106 10.85 -3.73 23.14
N LYS A 107 11.82 -2.95 23.59
CA LYS A 107 12.23 -2.90 25.01
C LYS A 107 11.39 -1.86 25.74
N LEU A 108 10.54 -2.30 26.65
CA LEU A 108 9.86 -1.43 27.59
C LEU A 108 10.79 -1.11 28.75
N THR A 109 10.91 0.18 29.08
CA THR A 109 11.79 0.65 30.15
C THR A 109 10.97 1.26 31.27
N LYS A 110 11.48 1.16 32.49
CA LYS A 110 10.99 1.86 33.69
C LYS A 110 12.17 2.38 34.49
N LEU A 111 11.97 3.38 35.35
CA LEU A 111 13.02 3.80 36.28
C LEU A 111 13.34 2.66 37.22
N GLU A 112 14.63 2.51 37.58
CA GLU A 112 15.06 1.51 38.58
C GLU A 112 14.33 1.72 39.93
N ASN A 113 14.26 2.98 40.37
CA ASN A 113 13.41 3.39 41.48
C ASN A 113 12.25 4.27 40.95
N PRO A 114 10.97 3.79 40.92
CA PRO A 114 9.85 4.55 40.40
C PRO A 114 9.48 5.80 41.21
N ASP A 115 9.87 5.83 42.48
CA ASP A 115 9.53 6.93 43.41
C ASP A 115 10.50 8.12 43.27
N ASP A 116 11.64 7.93 42.60
CA ASP A 116 12.66 8.95 42.40
C ASP A 116 12.63 9.53 40.97
N SER A 117 13.03 10.78 40.83
CA SER A 117 13.15 11.44 39.52
C SER A 117 14.25 10.82 38.67
N LEU A 118 14.14 10.97 37.35
CA LEU A 118 15.16 10.60 36.36
C LEU A 118 16.48 11.34 36.69
N SER A 119 17.56 10.59 36.91
CA SER A 119 18.90 11.12 37.23
C SER A 119 19.98 10.17 36.71
N ASN A 120 21.26 10.55 36.89
CA ASN A 120 22.38 9.67 36.59
C ASN A 120 22.41 8.41 37.44
N GLU A 121 21.83 8.47 38.61
CA GLU A 121 21.76 7.40 39.63
C GLU A 121 20.47 6.59 39.54
N ASN A 122 19.43 7.13 38.87
CA ASN A 122 18.14 6.48 38.67
C ASN A 122 17.80 6.48 37.13
N ARG A 123 18.37 5.54 36.40
CA ARG A 123 18.23 5.44 34.96
C ARG A 123 17.14 4.45 34.56
N PRO A 124 16.57 4.60 33.35
CA PRO A 124 15.65 3.60 32.80
C PRO A 124 16.34 2.26 32.61
N VAL A 125 15.72 1.21 33.12
CA VAL A 125 16.13 -0.19 32.94
C VAL A 125 15.09 -0.94 32.13
N VAL A 126 15.51 -1.88 31.28
CA VAL A 126 14.58 -2.74 30.54
C VAL A 126 13.93 -3.71 31.52
N TRP A 127 12.59 -3.62 31.64
CA TRP A 127 11.85 -4.52 32.52
C TRP A 127 11.03 -5.56 31.75
N LYS A 128 10.71 -5.29 30.47
CA LYS A 128 9.95 -6.21 29.60
C LYS A 128 10.38 -6.03 28.15
N THR A 129 10.38 -7.10 27.39
CA THR A 129 10.51 -7.08 25.92
C THR A 129 9.24 -7.63 25.32
N ILE A 130 8.68 -6.91 24.34
CA ILE A 130 7.43 -7.24 23.66
C ILE A 130 7.63 -7.27 22.16
N SER A 131 6.61 -7.72 21.42
CA SER A 131 6.52 -7.64 19.97
C SER A 131 5.17 -7.05 19.58
N ASN A 132 5.13 -6.29 18.49
CA ASN A 132 3.91 -5.82 17.86
C ASN A 132 3.70 -6.59 16.57
N GLN A 133 2.47 -7.01 16.30
CA GLN A 133 2.12 -7.75 15.08
C GLN A 133 0.76 -7.30 14.57
N ASP A 134 0.70 -7.05 13.26
CA ASP A 134 -0.52 -6.74 12.55
C ASP A 134 -0.74 -7.76 11.43
N PHE A 135 -1.95 -8.31 11.33
CA PHE A 135 -2.39 -9.24 10.30
C PHE A 135 -3.50 -8.60 9.50
N ILE A 136 -3.33 -8.42 8.20
CA ILE A 136 -4.27 -7.69 7.36
C ILE A 136 -4.62 -8.55 6.16
N LEU A 137 -5.92 -8.69 5.88
CA LEU A 137 -6.46 -9.38 4.72
C LEU A 137 -7.25 -8.42 3.85
N TYR A 138 -6.93 -8.38 2.57
CA TYR A 138 -7.66 -7.68 1.52
C TYR A 138 -8.29 -8.69 0.57
N ALA A 139 -9.53 -8.45 0.14
CA ALA A 139 -10.22 -9.27 -0.84
C ALA A 139 -10.74 -8.39 -1.98
N GLY A 140 -10.05 -8.39 -3.13
CA GLY A 140 -10.36 -7.54 -4.26
C GLY A 140 -11.31 -8.19 -5.27
N LEU A 141 -12.26 -7.41 -5.78
CA LEU A 141 -13.18 -7.75 -6.86
C LEU A 141 -13.26 -6.60 -7.85
N ALA A 142 -13.33 -6.91 -9.15
CA ALA A 142 -13.44 -5.89 -10.18
C ALA A 142 -14.41 -6.26 -11.30
N ARG A 143 -14.91 -5.22 -11.96
CA ARG A 143 -15.77 -5.34 -13.12
C ARG A 143 -15.45 -4.26 -14.17
N GLN A 144 -15.42 -4.66 -15.42
CA GLN A 144 -15.46 -3.74 -16.55
C GLN A 144 -16.85 -3.15 -16.72
N LEU A 145 -16.97 -1.82 -16.64
CA LEU A 145 -18.25 -1.10 -16.84
C LEU A 145 -18.43 -0.65 -18.29
N LYS A 146 -17.37 -0.20 -18.93
CA LYS A 146 -17.32 0.22 -20.35
C LYS A 146 -16.00 -0.28 -20.95
N LYS A 147 -15.87 -0.18 -22.27
CA LYS A 147 -14.65 -0.61 -22.99
C LYS A 147 -13.35 -0.05 -22.39
N THR A 148 -13.42 1.14 -21.78
CA THR A 148 -12.26 1.87 -21.27
C THR A 148 -12.37 2.20 -19.77
N LEU A 149 -13.41 1.72 -19.07
CA LEU A 149 -13.66 2.04 -17.67
C LEU A 149 -13.87 0.78 -16.83
N TYR A 150 -13.07 0.65 -15.80
CA TYR A 150 -13.08 -0.47 -14.86
C TYR A 150 -13.27 0.04 -13.44
N LEU A 151 -14.05 -0.68 -12.65
CA LEU A 151 -14.24 -0.41 -11.21
C LEU A 151 -13.93 -1.65 -10.40
N GLY A 152 -13.45 -1.44 -9.19
CA GLY A 152 -13.19 -2.50 -8.23
C GLY A 152 -13.47 -2.05 -6.80
N ILE A 153 -13.62 -3.04 -5.94
CA ILE A 153 -13.75 -2.87 -4.49
C ILE A 153 -12.82 -3.85 -3.79
N SER A 154 -12.20 -3.43 -2.71
CA SER A 154 -11.34 -4.26 -1.88
C SER A 154 -11.71 -4.11 -0.41
N PRO A 155 -12.66 -4.91 0.12
CA PRO A 155 -12.85 -5.07 1.56
C PRO A 155 -11.55 -5.47 2.24
N LYS A 156 -11.35 -4.96 3.47
CA LYS A 156 -10.17 -5.26 4.29
C LYS A 156 -10.55 -5.53 5.73
N LEU A 157 -9.83 -6.47 6.33
CA LEU A 157 -9.93 -6.85 7.74
C LEU A 157 -8.53 -6.86 8.34
N ALA A 158 -8.38 -6.42 9.58
CA ALA A 158 -7.12 -6.56 10.29
C ALA A 158 -7.34 -7.03 11.72
N TYR A 159 -6.33 -7.76 12.23
CA TYR A 159 -6.12 -8.01 13.65
C TYR A 159 -4.81 -7.37 14.05
N ARG A 160 -4.83 -6.59 15.11
CA ARG A 160 -3.69 -5.86 15.66
C ARG A 160 -3.34 -6.39 17.03
N SER A 161 -2.07 -6.64 17.27
CA SER A 161 -1.53 -6.95 18.60
C SER A 161 -0.42 -5.95 18.91
N LEU A 162 -0.75 -4.95 19.72
CA LEU A 162 0.13 -3.82 20.03
C LEU A 162 0.43 -3.81 21.53
N ALA A 163 1.63 -4.22 21.88
CA ALA A 163 2.06 -4.38 23.29
C ALA A 163 1.16 -5.34 24.08
N GLU A 164 0.32 -4.79 24.94
CA GLU A 164 -0.61 -5.52 25.81
C GLU A 164 -2.07 -5.39 25.35
N ASN A 165 -2.30 -4.63 24.26
CA ASN A 165 -3.62 -4.40 23.68
C ASN A 165 -3.79 -5.17 22.39
N SER A 166 -5.01 -5.60 22.12
CA SER A 166 -5.39 -6.17 20.82
C SER A 166 -6.63 -5.48 20.27
N GLY A 167 -6.78 -5.53 18.96
CA GLY A 167 -7.89 -4.88 18.29
C GLY A 167 -8.16 -5.48 16.92
N TYR A 168 -9.34 -5.18 16.40
CA TYR A 168 -9.78 -5.57 15.08
C TYR A 168 -10.10 -4.33 14.25
N ALA A 169 -9.82 -4.40 12.96
CA ALA A 169 -10.21 -3.33 12.06
C ALA A 169 -10.93 -3.87 10.83
N PHE A 170 -11.84 -3.07 10.29
CA PHE A 170 -12.56 -3.39 9.06
C PHE A 170 -12.80 -2.13 8.23
N GLY A 171 -12.66 -2.27 6.93
CA GLY A 171 -12.80 -1.18 5.97
C GLY A 171 -12.94 -1.68 4.55
N ALA A 172 -12.92 -0.77 3.59
CA ALA A 172 -12.81 -1.12 2.18
C ALA A 172 -12.27 0.05 1.36
N ASP A 173 -11.67 -0.29 0.21
CA ASP A 173 -11.14 0.63 -0.78
C ASP A 173 -11.94 0.51 -2.08
N LEU A 174 -12.12 1.64 -2.79
CA LEU A 174 -12.78 1.71 -4.10
C LEU A 174 -11.78 2.14 -5.17
N GLY A 175 -11.60 1.28 -6.17
CA GLY A 175 -10.70 1.53 -7.28
C GLY A 175 -11.44 1.86 -8.58
N MET A 176 -10.85 2.74 -9.36
CA MET A 176 -11.24 3.03 -10.74
C MET A 176 -10.01 3.05 -11.63
N LEU A 177 -10.14 2.47 -12.82
CA LEU A 177 -9.17 2.64 -13.89
C LEU A 177 -9.88 3.12 -15.14
N TRP A 178 -9.41 4.21 -15.70
CA TRP A 178 -9.87 4.74 -16.97
C TRP A 178 -8.74 4.75 -18.00
N GLN A 179 -8.88 3.95 -19.04
CA GLN A 179 -8.02 4.00 -20.22
C GLN A 179 -8.44 5.19 -21.07
N ILE A 180 -7.73 6.32 -20.95
CA ILE A 180 -8.00 7.57 -21.69
C ILE A 180 -7.82 7.32 -23.18
N ASN A 181 -6.75 6.60 -23.53
CA ASN A 181 -6.46 6.11 -24.87
C ASN A 181 -5.64 4.80 -24.77
N LYS A 182 -5.02 4.36 -25.88
CA LYS A 182 -4.23 3.12 -25.90
C LYS A 182 -2.93 3.19 -25.08
N GLN A 183 -2.48 4.37 -24.74
CA GLN A 183 -1.19 4.63 -24.09
C GLN A 183 -1.38 5.26 -22.72
N ALA A 184 -2.37 6.14 -22.55
CA ALA A 184 -2.58 6.89 -21.31
C ALA A 184 -3.69 6.28 -20.44
N ASN A 185 -3.40 6.06 -19.17
CA ASN A 185 -4.34 5.55 -18.18
C ASN A 185 -4.41 6.48 -16.97
N LEU A 186 -5.60 6.60 -16.40
CA LEU A 186 -5.85 7.26 -15.12
C LEU A 186 -6.34 6.22 -14.11
N GLY A 187 -5.56 6.03 -13.06
CA GLY A 187 -5.91 5.22 -11.89
C GLY A 187 -6.39 6.11 -10.75
N VAL A 188 -7.44 5.69 -10.08
CA VAL A 188 -7.97 6.33 -8.88
C VAL A 188 -8.22 5.25 -7.85
N ASN A 189 -7.79 5.46 -6.62
CA ASN A 189 -8.14 4.62 -5.49
C ASN A 189 -8.59 5.49 -4.32
N LEU A 190 -9.84 5.36 -3.91
CA LEU A 190 -10.38 5.95 -2.70
C LEU A 190 -10.24 4.91 -1.59
N ARG A 191 -9.19 5.08 -0.79
CA ARG A 191 -8.91 4.21 0.35
C ARG A 191 -9.82 4.57 1.51
N ASP A 192 -10.18 3.57 2.30
CA ASP A 192 -10.98 3.76 3.51
C ASP A 192 -12.29 4.51 3.24
N PHE A 193 -12.95 4.26 2.08
CA PHE A 193 -14.01 5.10 1.52
C PHE A 193 -15.22 5.32 2.43
N PHE A 194 -15.45 4.47 3.42
CA PHE A 194 -16.47 4.65 4.45
C PHE A 194 -15.88 4.76 5.86
N SER A 195 -14.63 5.19 5.98
CA SER A 195 -13.90 5.36 7.24
C SER A 195 -13.69 4.04 7.99
N THR A 196 -12.54 3.42 7.76
CA THR A 196 -12.17 2.17 8.41
C THR A 196 -12.21 2.33 9.93
N GLN A 197 -12.85 1.40 10.61
CA GLN A 197 -12.97 1.37 12.06
C GLN A 197 -11.92 0.45 12.65
N VAL A 198 -11.26 0.89 13.72
CA VAL A 198 -10.35 0.11 14.54
C VAL A 198 -10.96 -0.01 15.94
N LEU A 199 -11.26 -1.21 16.35
CA LEU A 199 -11.93 -1.53 17.61
C LEU A 199 -10.93 -2.21 18.54
N TRP A 200 -10.53 -1.52 19.61
CA TRP A 200 -9.62 -2.06 20.62
C TRP A 200 -10.36 -2.80 21.73
N GLU A 201 -9.79 -3.87 22.24
CA GLU A 201 -10.36 -4.64 23.38
C GLU A 201 -10.50 -3.79 24.64
N GLY A 202 -9.70 -2.74 24.79
CA GLY A 202 -9.82 -1.73 25.87
C GLY A 202 -11.06 -0.85 25.80
N GLY A 203 -11.86 -0.97 24.71
CA GLY A 203 -13.10 -0.19 24.51
C GLY A 203 -12.88 1.15 23.81
N GLU A 204 -11.66 1.50 23.49
CA GLU A 204 -11.35 2.66 22.63
C GLU A 204 -11.58 2.30 21.17
N ASN A 205 -12.10 3.24 20.40
CA ASN A 205 -12.32 3.09 18.96
C ASN A 205 -11.58 4.18 18.22
N GLU A 206 -10.90 3.79 17.14
CA GLU A 206 -10.23 4.72 16.25
C GLU A 206 -10.89 4.68 14.87
N THR A 207 -10.87 5.80 14.19
CA THR A 207 -11.45 5.94 12.85
C THR A 207 -10.38 6.43 11.89
N VAL A 208 -10.15 5.67 10.83
CA VAL A 208 -9.27 6.05 9.72
C VAL A 208 -10.08 6.83 8.70
N ILE A 209 -9.67 8.07 8.41
CA ILE A 209 -10.32 8.88 7.38
C ILE A 209 -9.99 8.40 5.97
N PRO A 210 -10.93 8.60 5.02
CA PRO A 210 -10.67 8.33 3.61
C PRO A 210 -9.48 9.15 3.08
N ASN A 211 -8.68 8.54 2.22
CA ASN A 211 -7.68 9.22 1.44
C ASN A 211 -7.85 8.90 -0.07
N LEU A 212 -7.30 9.74 -0.91
CA LEU A 212 -7.47 9.67 -2.36
C LEU A 212 -6.12 9.53 -3.06
N ASP A 213 -5.91 8.42 -3.73
CA ASP A 213 -4.78 8.21 -4.63
C ASP A 213 -5.19 8.49 -6.08
N LEU A 214 -4.39 9.28 -6.77
CA LEU A 214 -4.53 9.57 -8.20
C LEU A 214 -3.23 9.23 -8.92
N GLU A 215 -3.30 8.48 -10.02
CA GLU A 215 -2.13 8.11 -10.83
C GLU A 215 -2.41 8.28 -12.31
N LEU A 216 -1.54 9.00 -12.99
CA LEU A 216 -1.52 9.10 -14.45
C LEU A 216 -0.33 8.30 -14.97
N SER A 217 -0.56 7.42 -15.95
CA SER A 217 0.50 6.68 -16.61
C SER A 217 0.48 6.81 -18.13
N TYR A 218 1.64 6.53 -18.71
CA TYR A 218 1.83 6.53 -20.16
C TYR A 218 2.69 5.34 -20.58
N ASP A 219 2.12 4.48 -21.44
CA ASP A 219 2.74 3.28 -21.99
C ASP A 219 3.21 3.55 -23.41
N PHE A 220 4.49 3.32 -23.70
CA PHE A 220 5.06 3.53 -25.02
C PHE A 220 6.25 2.61 -25.30
N SER A 221 6.72 2.59 -26.52
CA SER A 221 7.90 1.80 -26.92
C SER A 221 8.81 2.69 -27.75
N PRO A 222 9.77 3.39 -27.13
CA PRO A 222 10.68 4.32 -27.81
C PRO A 222 11.63 3.59 -28.77
N ILE A 223 11.95 2.35 -28.44
CA ILE A 223 12.72 1.42 -29.26
C ILE A 223 11.80 0.24 -29.56
N LYS A 224 11.84 -0.26 -30.81
CA LYS A 224 10.99 -1.38 -31.23
C LYS A 224 11.11 -2.56 -30.27
N ASN A 225 9.97 -3.03 -29.75
CA ASN A 225 9.84 -4.15 -28.82
C ASN A 225 10.42 -3.92 -27.41
N ILE A 226 10.68 -2.68 -27.00
CA ILE A 226 11.03 -2.35 -25.61
C ILE A 226 9.90 -1.54 -25.00
N PRO A 227 8.93 -2.17 -24.30
CA PRO A 227 7.89 -1.46 -23.60
C PRO A 227 8.46 -0.63 -22.44
N VAL A 228 7.92 0.57 -22.28
CA VAL A 228 8.20 1.47 -21.18
C VAL A 228 6.87 1.92 -20.58
N HIS A 229 6.74 1.81 -19.28
CA HIS A 229 5.64 2.35 -18.48
C HIS A 229 6.18 3.50 -17.64
N LEU A 230 5.58 4.67 -17.74
CA LEU A 230 5.84 5.81 -16.88
C LEU A 230 4.60 6.10 -16.06
N ALA A 231 4.75 6.41 -14.79
CA ALA A 231 3.64 6.77 -13.91
C ALA A 231 4.03 7.89 -12.94
N VAL A 232 3.05 8.75 -12.65
CA VAL A 232 3.12 9.77 -11.60
C VAL A 232 1.88 9.63 -10.74
N ARG A 233 2.05 9.50 -9.42
CA ARG A 233 0.98 9.35 -8.45
C ARG A 233 1.00 10.50 -7.46
N SER A 234 -0.17 10.96 -7.03
CA SER A 234 -0.37 11.80 -5.86
C SER A 234 -1.23 11.07 -4.85
N GLU A 235 -0.77 11.01 -3.62
CA GLU A 235 -1.53 10.56 -2.45
C GLU A 235 -2.04 11.78 -1.71
N ILE A 236 -3.37 11.94 -1.65
CA ILE A 236 -4.05 13.09 -1.05
C ILE A 236 -4.71 12.64 0.24
N LEU A 237 -4.24 13.16 1.36
CA LEU A 237 -4.68 12.86 2.71
C LEU A 237 -5.61 13.97 3.20
N LEU A 238 -6.78 13.59 3.72
CA LEU A 238 -7.78 14.51 4.28
C LEU A 238 -7.51 14.78 5.77
N GLU A 239 -6.26 14.88 6.13
CA GLU A 239 -5.80 15.19 7.48
C GLU A 239 -4.51 16.02 7.43
N ASN A 240 -4.32 16.88 8.42
CA ASN A 240 -3.09 17.66 8.56
C ASN A 240 -1.94 16.74 9.02
N ARG A 241 -1.14 16.28 8.06
CA ARG A 241 0.07 15.45 8.24
C ARG A 241 1.26 16.13 7.58
N GLU A 242 2.44 15.82 8.08
CA GLU A 242 3.67 16.16 7.36
C GLU A 242 3.69 15.46 6.01
N ALA A 243 3.83 16.23 4.94
CA ALA A 243 3.80 15.77 3.56
C ALA A 243 4.54 16.74 2.63
N THR A 244 4.75 16.36 1.38
CA THR A 244 5.43 17.21 0.37
C THR A 244 4.73 18.56 0.18
N VAL A 245 3.40 18.58 0.24
CA VAL A 245 2.57 19.80 0.18
C VAL A 245 1.50 19.75 1.27
N GLU A 246 1.40 20.82 2.05
CA GLU A 246 0.41 20.98 3.09
C GLU A 246 -0.43 22.23 2.86
N THR A 247 -1.76 22.11 2.99
CA THR A 247 -2.69 23.24 2.84
C THR A 247 -3.90 23.05 3.75
N GLY A 248 -3.87 23.64 4.94
CA GLY A 248 -4.93 23.48 5.94
C GLY A 248 -5.06 22.02 6.38
N ASP A 249 -6.23 21.43 6.18
CA ASP A 249 -6.51 20.03 6.54
C ASP A 249 -6.16 19.03 5.41
N LEU A 250 -5.54 19.51 4.32
CA LEU A 250 -5.13 18.66 3.18
C LEU A 250 -3.61 18.55 3.15
N SER A 251 -3.14 17.32 3.01
CA SER A 251 -1.74 17.00 2.76
C SER A 251 -1.62 16.18 1.48
N ALA A 252 -0.54 16.33 0.73
CA ALA A 252 -0.31 15.56 -0.49
C ALA A 252 1.14 15.16 -0.65
N ASP A 253 1.36 13.88 -0.97
CA ASP A 253 2.65 13.33 -1.35
C ASP A 253 2.68 12.95 -2.84
N PHE A 254 3.89 12.96 -3.40
CA PHE A 254 4.10 12.68 -4.82
C PHE A 254 5.08 11.55 -5.04
N HIS A 255 4.78 10.78 -6.07
CA HIS A 255 5.51 9.58 -6.45
C HIS A 255 5.71 9.56 -7.95
N ALA A 256 6.83 9.04 -8.40
CA ALA A 256 7.10 8.88 -9.83
C ALA A 256 7.83 7.58 -10.09
N GLY A 257 7.51 6.91 -11.19
CA GLY A 257 8.09 5.61 -11.51
C GLY A 257 8.20 5.33 -12.98
N ILE A 258 9.16 4.46 -13.27
CA ILE A 258 9.41 3.90 -14.60
C ILE A 258 9.63 2.40 -14.51
N ALA A 259 9.00 1.66 -15.42
CA ALA A 259 9.33 0.27 -15.70
C ALA A 259 9.74 0.12 -17.16
N VAL A 260 10.85 -0.56 -17.40
CA VAL A 260 11.39 -0.84 -18.73
C VAL A 260 11.54 -2.35 -18.88
N GLN A 261 11.02 -2.91 -19.98
CA GLN A 261 11.13 -4.33 -20.28
C GLN A 261 12.05 -4.55 -21.51
N PRO A 262 13.38 -4.61 -21.32
CA PRO A 262 14.34 -4.75 -22.41
C PRO A 262 14.16 -6.05 -23.20
N ILE A 263 13.80 -7.11 -22.51
CA ILE A 263 13.46 -8.43 -23.06
C ILE A 263 12.23 -8.98 -22.32
N SER A 264 11.53 -9.92 -22.92
CA SER A 264 10.24 -10.43 -22.43
C SER A 264 10.26 -10.99 -20.99
N ASN A 265 11.41 -11.40 -20.50
CA ASN A 265 11.59 -12.03 -19.19
C ASN A 265 12.39 -11.18 -18.19
N LEU A 266 12.69 -9.91 -18.52
CA LEU A 266 13.42 -8.99 -17.63
C LEU A 266 12.69 -7.65 -17.58
N CYS A 267 12.39 -7.19 -16.38
CA CYS A 267 11.86 -5.87 -16.09
C CYS A 267 12.83 -5.11 -15.19
N LEU A 268 13.19 -3.90 -15.57
CA LEU A 268 14.00 -2.97 -14.80
C LEU A 268 13.09 -1.84 -14.33
N LEU A 269 13.18 -1.51 -13.03
CA LEU A 269 12.29 -0.55 -12.41
C LEU A 269 13.10 0.48 -11.62
N ALA A 270 12.67 1.72 -11.67
CA ALA A 270 13.22 2.80 -10.85
C ALA A 270 12.12 3.80 -10.53
N GLY A 271 12.28 4.54 -9.44
CA GLY A 271 11.31 5.54 -9.05
C GLY A 271 11.77 6.46 -7.95
N TYR A 272 10.87 7.37 -7.59
CA TYR A 272 11.01 8.33 -6.52
C TYR A 272 9.74 8.27 -5.66
N ASP A 273 9.91 7.93 -4.40
CA ASP A 273 8.87 7.71 -3.40
C ASP A 273 9.01 8.78 -2.32
N ILE A 274 8.24 9.87 -2.45
CA ILE A 274 8.32 11.06 -1.61
C ILE A 274 9.72 11.70 -1.72
N ASP A 275 10.66 11.35 -0.88
CA ASP A 275 12.04 11.83 -0.82
C ASP A 275 13.09 10.71 -0.99
N CYS A 276 12.63 9.49 -1.28
CA CYS A 276 13.46 8.30 -1.41
C CYS A 276 13.56 7.81 -2.85
N PHE A 277 14.75 7.37 -3.24
CA PHE A 277 14.96 6.64 -4.48
C PHE A 277 14.60 5.17 -4.31
N THR A 278 13.98 4.62 -5.33
CA THR A 278 13.68 3.19 -5.43
C THR A 278 14.24 2.62 -6.71
N ALA A 279 14.65 1.37 -6.64
CA ALA A 279 15.09 0.61 -7.80
C ALA A 279 14.71 -0.86 -7.64
N GLY A 280 14.52 -1.55 -8.76
CA GLY A 280 14.23 -2.97 -8.70
C GLY A 280 14.44 -3.69 -10.01
N ILE A 281 14.37 -5.00 -9.91
CA ILE A 281 14.51 -5.93 -11.03
C ILE A 281 13.50 -7.05 -10.88
N GLY A 282 12.81 -7.37 -11.99
CA GLY A 282 11.95 -8.53 -12.10
C GLY A 282 12.47 -9.47 -13.18
N VAL A 283 12.58 -10.74 -12.85
CA VAL A 283 12.98 -11.79 -13.81
C VAL A 283 11.90 -12.85 -13.83
N SER A 284 11.47 -13.25 -15.00
CA SER A 284 10.51 -14.33 -15.18
C SER A 284 11.10 -15.47 -16.03
N TYR A 285 10.77 -16.69 -15.66
CA TYR A 285 11.11 -17.87 -16.43
C TYR A 285 9.92 -18.81 -16.49
N LYS A 286 9.33 -18.97 -17.67
CA LYS A 286 8.06 -19.69 -17.86
C LYS A 286 6.96 -19.06 -16.98
N ARG A 287 6.53 -19.77 -15.94
CA ARG A 287 5.48 -19.38 -15.00
C ARG A 287 6.01 -18.87 -13.66
N LEU A 288 7.32 -18.92 -13.47
CA LEU A 288 7.98 -18.45 -12.24
C LEU A 288 8.46 -17.02 -12.43
N GLY A 289 8.28 -16.20 -11.40
CA GLY A 289 8.84 -14.86 -11.30
C GLY A 289 9.67 -14.70 -10.03
N LEU A 290 10.75 -13.94 -10.12
CA LEU A 290 11.58 -13.51 -9.01
C LEU A 290 11.75 -11.99 -9.13
N ASN A 291 11.37 -11.26 -8.09
CA ASN A 291 11.49 -9.82 -8.07
C ASN A 291 12.27 -9.35 -6.85
N TYR A 292 13.03 -8.28 -7.02
CA TYR A 292 13.76 -7.60 -5.95
C TYR A 292 13.56 -6.09 -6.06
N ALA A 293 13.41 -5.41 -4.95
CA ALA A 293 13.37 -3.96 -4.86
C ALA A 293 14.16 -3.46 -3.66
N PHE A 294 14.75 -2.29 -3.86
CA PHE A 294 15.48 -1.52 -2.88
C PHE A 294 14.87 -0.11 -2.80
N ARG A 295 14.71 0.42 -1.58
CA ARG A 295 14.40 1.83 -1.29
C ARG A 295 15.48 2.35 -0.36
N ASN A 296 16.13 3.45 -0.72
CA ASN A 296 17.07 4.09 0.21
C ASN A 296 16.32 4.72 1.39
N GLY A 297 17.02 5.00 2.47
CA GLY A 297 16.51 5.86 3.54
C GLY A 297 16.57 7.33 3.16
N SER A 298 15.65 8.15 3.66
CA SER A 298 15.80 9.60 3.70
C SER A 298 16.67 10.02 4.90
N GLU A 299 16.99 11.31 5.03
CA GLU A 299 17.76 11.83 6.17
C GLU A 299 17.02 11.59 7.51
N ASP A 300 15.69 11.57 7.48
CA ASP A 300 14.84 11.35 8.66
C ASP A 300 14.42 9.89 8.86
N ASP A 301 14.69 8.99 7.89
CA ASP A 301 14.34 7.58 7.95
C ASP A 301 15.30 6.76 8.82
N LEU A 302 14.77 5.67 9.36
CA LEU A 302 15.51 4.67 10.14
C LEU A 302 16.39 3.73 9.27
N GLY A 303 16.72 4.14 8.03
CA GLY A 303 17.56 3.38 7.11
C GLY A 303 16.81 2.82 5.90
N TYR A 304 17.52 2.05 5.08
CA TYR A 304 16.99 1.50 3.82
C TYR A 304 15.99 0.35 4.04
N SER A 305 15.22 0.07 2.99
CA SER A 305 14.31 -1.09 2.94
C SER A 305 14.60 -1.94 1.71
N GLN A 306 14.44 -3.26 1.86
CA GLN A 306 14.61 -4.20 0.76
C GLN A 306 13.51 -5.24 0.73
N ARG A 307 13.12 -5.66 -0.48
CA ARG A 307 12.02 -6.60 -0.72
C ARG A 307 12.44 -7.66 -1.73
N ILE A 308 11.99 -8.87 -1.50
CA ILE A 308 12.13 -9.97 -2.44
C ILE A 308 10.80 -10.70 -2.56
N SER A 309 10.43 -11.10 -3.77
CA SER A 309 9.25 -11.95 -3.98
C SER A 309 9.52 -13.06 -4.96
N VAL A 310 8.81 -14.15 -4.76
CA VAL A 310 8.72 -15.27 -5.70
C VAL A 310 7.26 -15.44 -6.08
N SER A 311 6.99 -15.60 -7.38
CA SER A 311 5.64 -15.77 -7.90
C SER A 311 5.54 -16.96 -8.84
N TYR A 312 4.32 -17.49 -8.93
CA TYR A 312 3.94 -18.52 -9.89
C TYR A 312 2.60 -18.13 -10.54
N GLN A 313 2.55 -18.12 -11.88
CA GLN A 313 1.38 -17.75 -12.67
C GLN A 313 0.92 -18.94 -13.54
N TRP A 314 -0.41 -19.09 -13.75
CA TRP A 314 -0.99 -20.20 -14.52
C TRP A 314 -2.20 -19.81 -15.35
#